data_359ab59c7da02041f575454e46185568
#
_entry.id   359ab59c7da02041f575454e46185568
#
_cell.length_a   1.000
_cell.length_b   1.000
_cell.length_c   1.000
_cell.angle_alpha   90.00
_cell.angle_beta   90.00
_cell.angle_gamma   90.00
#
_symmetry.space_group_name_H-M   'P 1'
#
loop_
_entity.id
_entity.type
_entity.pdbx_description
1 polymer ?
#
loop_
_entity_poly.entity_id
_entity_poly.type
_entity_poly.pdbx_seq_one_letter_code
_entity_poly.pdbx_strand_id
1 'polypeptide(L)' 'MYSHKIKCWKCRHKNNISKIIQNKEYIEIPYDDKRGNYECIVYQCEECGIDNIYMKIKEE' A
#
# COMPACT_ATOMS: atom_id res chain seq x y z
N MET A 1 -2.74 9.50 -15.59
CA MET A 1 -2.18 9.86 -14.27
C MET A 1 -3.04 9.27 -13.18
N TYR A 2 -2.48 8.37 -12.40
CA TYR A 2 -3.24 7.67 -11.36
C TYR A 2 -3.11 8.38 -10.03
N SER A 3 -4.21 8.87 -9.51
CA SER A 3 -4.27 9.22 -8.10
C SER A 3 -4.99 8.08 -7.38
N HIS A 4 -4.23 7.15 -6.87
CA HIS A 4 -4.76 6.02 -6.14
C HIS A 4 -4.80 6.37 -4.67
N LYS A 5 -5.99 6.50 -4.13
CA LYS A 5 -6.18 6.85 -2.73
C LYS A 5 -6.82 5.67 -2.00
N ILE A 6 -6.21 5.25 -0.90
CA ILE A 6 -6.67 4.13 -0.10
C ILE A 6 -6.97 4.62 1.31
N LYS A 7 -8.12 4.24 1.81
CA LYS A 7 -8.55 4.63 3.16
C LYS A 7 -7.81 3.85 4.22
N CYS A 8 -7.31 4.54 5.24
CA CYS A 8 -6.77 3.91 6.43
C CYS A 8 -7.85 3.08 7.11
N TRP A 9 -7.50 1.87 7.55
CA TRP A 9 -8.46 0.99 8.19
C TRP A 9 -8.90 1.49 9.57
N LYS A 10 -8.11 2.36 10.18
CA LYS A 10 -8.40 2.89 11.52
C LYS A 10 -9.10 4.25 11.48
N CYS A 11 -8.47 5.25 10.85
CA CYS A 11 -9.00 6.62 10.86
C CYS A 11 -9.74 6.99 9.58
N ARG A 12 -9.70 6.12 8.57
CA ARG A 12 -10.35 6.30 7.26
C ARG A 12 -9.81 7.48 6.45
N HIS A 13 -8.64 7.97 6.81
CA HIS A 13 -7.99 9.00 6.03
C HIS A 13 -7.57 8.44 4.66
N LYS A 14 -7.82 9.18 3.60
CA LYS A 14 -7.43 8.77 2.26
C LYS A 14 -5.96 9.06 2.02
N ASN A 15 -5.16 8.01 1.96
CA ASN A 15 -3.73 8.12 1.70
C ASN A 15 -3.45 7.98 0.22
N ASN A 16 -2.60 8.85 -0.32
CA ASN A 16 -2.22 8.81 -1.72
C ASN A 16 -1.08 7.81 -1.92
N ILE A 17 -1.42 6.62 -2.43
CA ILE A 17 -0.45 5.54 -2.63
C ILE A 17 0.60 5.91 -3.67
N SER A 18 0.21 6.61 -4.72
CA SER A 18 1.16 7.03 -5.75
C SER A 18 2.27 7.90 -5.18
N LYS A 19 1.92 8.82 -4.30
CA LYS A 19 2.87 9.69 -3.63
C LYS A 19 3.78 8.91 -2.68
N ILE A 20 3.22 7.97 -1.94
CA ILE A 20 3.97 7.11 -1.02
C ILE A 20 4.99 6.29 -1.79
N ILE A 21 4.59 5.70 -2.92
CA ILE A 21 5.49 4.92 -3.77
C ILE A 21 6.58 5.82 -4.36
N GLN A 22 6.21 7.00 -4.83
CA GLN A 22 7.15 7.94 -5.43
C GLN A 22 8.23 8.39 -4.43
N ASN A 23 7.82 8.61 -3.18
CA ASN A 23 8.73 9.05 -2.12
C ASN A 23 9.42 7.89 -1.41
N LYS A 24 9.13 6.64 -1.81
CA LYS A 24 9.68 5.43 -1.21
C LYS A 24 9.43 5.33 0.30
N GLU A 25 8.26 5.80 0.73
CA GLU A 25 7.85 5.77 2.13
C GLU A 25 7.05 4.51 2.45
N TYR A 26 7.56 3.35 2.01
CA TYR A 26 6.88 2.09 2.19
C TYR A 26 7.89 0.95 2.31
N ILE A 27 7.40 -0.17 2.86
CA ILE A 27 8.17 -1.42 2.92
C ILE A 27 7.48 -2.39 1.97
N GLU A 28 8.28 -3.06 1.14
CA GLU A 28 7.78 -4.02 0.18
C GLU A 28 8.02 -5.43 0.70
N ILE A 29 6.95 -6.22 0.78
CA ILE A 29 7.02 -7.61 1.25
C ILE A 29 6.44 -8.51 0.17
N PRO A 30 7.22 -9.42 -0.41
CA PRO A 30 6.69 -10.39 -1.38
C PRO A 30 5.83 -11.42 -0.66
N TYR A 31 4.73 -11.77 -1.28
CA TYR A 31 3.81 -12.78 -0.75
C TYR A 31 3.38 -13.72 -1.86
N ASP A 32 3.66 -15.02 -1.70
CA ASP A 32 3.28 -16.04 -2.65
C ASP A 32 2.25 -16.96 -2.02
N ASP A 33 1.18 -17.24 -2.75
CA ASP A 33 0.21 -18.23 -2.31
C ASP A 33 -0.26 -19.06 -3.51
N LYS A 34 -1.25 -19.94 -3.29
CA LYS A 34 -1.78 -20.81 -4.33
C LYS A 34 -2.44 -20.06 -5.48
N ARG A 35 -2.80 -18.80 -5.26
CA ARG A 35 -3.50 -17.98 -6.25
C ARG A 35 -2.54 -17.18 -7.12
N GLY A 36 -1.28 -17.06 -6.71
CA GLY A 36 -0.29 -16.32 -7.47
C GLY A 36 0.67 -15.55 -6.59
N ASN A 37 1.40 -14.65 -7.24
CA ASN A 37 2.39 -13.81 -6.58
C ASN A 37 1.81 -12.44 -6.31
N TYR A 38 1.98 -11.97 -5.08
CA TYR A 38 1.49 -10.66 -4.65
C TYR A 38 2.64 -9.82 -4.13
N GLU A 39 2.50 -8.55 -4.29
CA GLU A 39 3.41 -7.57 -3.72
C GLU A 39 2.65 -6.80 -2.66
N CYS A 40 3.10 -6.91 -1.41
CA CYS A 40 2.48 -6.22 -0.29
C CYS A 40 3.26 -4.96 0.02
N ILE A 41 2.59 -3.83 -0.03
CA ILE A 41 3.19 -2.54 0.30
C ILE A 41 2.67 -2.14 1.67
N VAL A 42 3.59 -1.98 2.63
CA VAL A 42 3.26 -1.55 3.98
C VAL A 42 3.67 -0.10 4.15
N TYR A 43 2.72 0.73 4.50
CA TYR A 43 2.96 2.16 4.65
C TYR A 43 2.24 2.68 5.89
N GLN A 44 2.69 3.83 6.39
CA GLN A 44 2.09 4.46 7.55
C GLN A 44 1.07 5.51 7.11
N CYS A 45 -0.07 5.54 7.79
CA CYS A 45 -1.09 6.54 7.54
C CYS A 45 -0.55 7.95 7.87
N GLU A 46 -0.79 8.90 6.98
CA GLU A 46 -0.35 10.29 7.17
C GLU A 46 -1.02 10.96 8.36
N GLU A 47 -2.21 10.52 8.73
CA GLU A 47 -3.01 11.16 9.77
C GLU A 47 -2.78 10.53 11.14
N CYS A 48 -2.92 9.22 11.26
CA CYS A 48 -2.82 8.56 12.56
C CYS A 48 -1.53 7.76 12.76
N GLY A 49 -0.73 7.60 11.69
CA GLY A 49 0.56 6.91 11.77
C GLY A 49 0.50 5.40 11.89
N ILE A 50 -0.68 4.80 11.76
CA ILE A 50 -0.79 3.35 11.87
C ILE A 50 -0.39 2.68 10.56
N ASP A 51 0.12 1.45 10.65
CA ASP A 51 0.53 0.70 9.48
C ASP A 51 -0.68 0.21 8.68
N ASN A 52 -0.60 0.39 7.36
CA ASN A 52 -1.60 -0.09 6.43
C ASN A 52 -0.92 -0.99 5.40
N ILE A 53 -1.68 -1.95 4.88
CA ILE A 53 -1.17 -2.90 3.89
C ILE A 53 -1.97 -2.77 2.61
N TYR A 54 -1.27 -2.60 1.50
CA TYR A 54 -1.86 -2.59 0.16
C TYR A 54 -1.32 -3.79 -0.61
N MET A 55 -2.21 -4.67 -1.06
CA MET A 55 -1.83 -5.85 -1.84
C MET A 55 -2.03 -5.59 -3.31
N LYS A 56 -0.97 -5.81 -4.08
CA LYS A 56 -1.00 -5.66 -5.53
C LYS A 56 -0.62 -6.99 -6.18
N ILE A 57 -1.38 -7.40 -7.18
CA ILE A 57 -1.05 -8.58 -7.95
C ILE A 57 0.18 -8.28 -8.79
N LYS A 58 1.20 -9.11 -8.64
CA LYS A 58 2.44 -8.94 -9.39
C LYS A 58 2.27 -9.57 -10.77
N GLU A 59 2.20 -8.73 -11.79
CA GLU A 59 2.17 -9.19 -13.16
C GLU A 59 3.59 -9.36 -13.67
N GLU A 60 3.82 -10.51 -14.28
CA GLU A 60 5.10 -10.74 -14.95
C GLU A 60 5.10 -10.09 -16.34
#